data_74219c69d96630b753d8335eb174f7a4
#
_entry.id   74219c69d96630b753d8335eb174f7a4
#
_cell.length_a   1.000
_cell.length_b   1.000
_cell.length_c   1.000
_cell.angle_alpha   90.00
_cell.angle_beta   90.00
_cell.angle_gamma   90.00
#
_symmetry.space_group_name_H-M   'P 1'
#
loop_
_entity.id
_entity.type
_entity.pdbx_description
1 polymer ?
#
loop_
_entity_poly.entity_id
_entity_poly.type
_entity_poly.pdbx_seq_one_letter_code
_entity_poly.pdbx_strand_id
1 'polypeptide(L)'
;MKASRQDIYNAVIHRMVQESLTAKHEAFAQEHAQDTTEQLVTYIRACAVRLGHSPHQKEVIGWPMLTERFGTWGNALRAARLPFPRTPNNPAQFALMLDEIEEQKRIYRERKAEKKIRAQKRMAEQARKQKEHPQIPKKKMPAAAEE
;
A
#
# COMPACT_ATOMS: atom_id res chain seq x y z
N MET A 1 -12.28 -6.29 24.99
CA MET A 1 -12.18 -4.86 24.67
C MET A 1 -12.44 -4.61 23.21
N LYS A 2 -13.19 -3.58 22.90
CA LYS A 2 -13.40 -3.21 21.52
C LYS A 2 -12.24 -2.36 21.02
N ALA A 3 -11.76 -2.63 19.80
CA ALA A 3 -10.74 -1.83 19.17
C ALA A 3 -11.27 -0.42 18.87
N SER A 4 -10.45 0.61 19.06
CA SER A 4 -10.82 1.97 18.72
C SER A 4 -10.81 2.14 17.20
N ARG A 5 -11.43 3.24 16.72
CA ARG A 5 -11.39 3.57 15.28
C ARG A 5 -9.95 3.74 14.80
N GLN A 6 -9.11 4.33 15.66
CA GLN A 6 -7.71 4.52 15.33
C GLN A 6 -6.97 3.18 15.22
N ASP A 7 -7.27 2.23 16.12
CA ASP A 7 -6.67 0.91 16.06
C ASP A 7 -7.06 0.16 14.78
N ILE A 8 -8.33 0.26 14.40
CA ILE A 8 -8.82 -0.36 13.16
C ILE A 8 -8.13 0.27 11.95
N TYR A 9 -8.05 1.60 11.92
CA TYR A 9 -7.37 2.33 10.85
C TYR A 9 -5.90 1.91 10.73
N ASN A 10 -5.20 1.88 11.87
CA ASN A 10 -3.78 1.49 11.89
C ASN A 10 -3.59 0.06 11.39
N ALA A 11 -4.49 -0.86 11.75
CA ALA A 11 -4.43 -2.24 11.28
C ALA A 11 -4.66 -2.34 9.77
N VAL A 12 -5.59 -1.56 9.23
CA VAL A 12 -5.85 -1.51 7.78
C VAL A 12 -4.62 -0.99 7.05
N ILE A 13 -4.04 0.12 7.52
CA ILE A 13 -2.84 0.71 6.91
C ILE A 13 -1.67 -0.28 6.97
N HIS A 14 -1.47 -0.94 8.11
CA HIS A 14 -0.41 -1.94 8.25
C HIS A 14 -0.56 -3.06 7.23
N ARG A 15 -1.77 -3.59 7.07
CA ARG A 15 -2.05 -4.64 6.08
C ARG A 15 -1.77 -4.16 4.66
N MET A 16 -2.22 -2.94 4.32
CA MET A 16 -1.99 -2.37 3.00
C MET A 16 -0.50 -2.20 2.71
N VAL A 17 0.27 -1.77 3.70
CA VAL A 17 1.72 -1.62 3.59
C VAL A 17 2.37 -2.99 3.33
N GLN A 18 1.99 -4.01 4.10
CA GLN A 18 2.57 -5.35 3.94
C GLN A 18 2.24 -5.94 2.57
N GLU A 19 1.00 -5.81 2.13
CA GLU A 19 0.58 -6.30 0.81
C GLU A 19 1.32 -5.57 -0.31
N SER A 20 1.45 -4.26 -0.20
CA SER A 20 2.16 -3.44 -1.20
C SER A 20 3.64 -3.81 -1.28
N LEU A 21 4.31 -3.92 -0.13
CA LEU A 21 5.73 -4.29 -0.10
C LEU A 21 5.96 -5.69 -0.65
N THR A 22 5.09 -6.65 -0.28
CA THR A 22 5.17 -8.02 -0.82
C THR A 22 5.05 -8.01 -2.34
N ALA A 23 4.09 -7.27 -2.88
CA ALA A 23 3.91 -7.16 -4.33
C ALA A 23 5.12 -6.53 -5.00
N LYS A 24 5.71 -5.50 -4.40
CA LYS A 24 6.91 -4.84 -4.93
C LYS A 24 8.12 -5.76 -4.92
N HIS A 25 8.30 -6.55 -3.85
CA HIS A 25 9.39 -7.53 -3.77
C HIS A 25 9.23 -8.62 -4.83
N GLU A 26 8.01 -9.12 -5.02
CA GLU A 26 7.73 -10.13 -6.04
C GLU A 26 7.96 -9.60 -7.45
N ALA A 27 7.50 -8.38 -7.72
CA ALA A 27 7.72 -7.73 -9.01
C ALA A 27 9.22 -7.56 -9.29
N PHE A 28 9.98 -7.14 -8.29
CA PHE A 28 11.43 -7.03 -8.40
C PHE A 28 12.07 -8.37 -8.73
N ALA A 29 11.67 -9.43 -8.03
CA ALA A 29 12.21 -10.75 -8.24
C ALA A 29 11.95 -11.24 -9.67
N GLN A 30 10.78 -10.98 -10.22
CA GLN A 30 10.46 -11.35 -11.61
C GLN A 30 11.24 -10.51 -12.61
N GLU A 31 11.31 -9.21 -12.39
CA GLU A 31 12.00 -8.28 -13.30
C GLU A 31 13.50 -8.54 -13.35
N HIS A 32 14.09 -8.88 -12.21
CA HIS A 32 15.55 -9.05 -12.08
C HIS A 32 16.00 -10.50 -11.97
N ALA A 33 15.13 -11.46 -12.30
CA ALA A 33 15.43 -12.88 -12.19
C ALA A 33 16.66 -13.29 -13.00
N GLN A 34 16.90 -12.63 -14.13
CA GLN A 34 18.02 -12.94 -15.02
C GLN A 34 19.20 -12.01 -14.84
N ASP A 35 19.17 -11.12 -13.87
CA ASP A 35 20.25 -10.18 -13.62
C ASP A 35 21.52 -10.90 -13.16
N THR A 36 22.66 -10.41 -13.62
CA THR A 36 23.95 -10.89 -13.16
C THR A 36 24.22 -10.37 -11.74
N THR A 37 25.18 -11.03 -11.08
CA THR A 37 25.63 -10.58 -9.76
C THR A 37 26.09 -9.12 -9.80
N GLU A 38 26.79 -8.72 -10.86
CA GLU A 38 27.26 -7.33 -11.02
C GLU A 38 26.12 -6.34 -11.14
N GLN A 39 25.07 -6.71 -11.87
CA GLN A 39 23.87 -5.86 -11.99
C GLN A 39 23.18 -5.68 -10.66
N LEU A 40 23.07 -6.75 -9.88
CA LEU A 40 22.48 -6.69 -8.54
C LEU A 40 23.32 -5.87 -7.57
N VAL A 41 24.65 -6.00 -7.65
CA VAL A 41 25.58 -5.18 -6.86
C VAL A 41 25.42 -3.70 -7.20
N THR A 42 25.30 -3.38 -8.48
CA THR A 42 25.07 -2.00 -8.93
C THR A 42 23.77 -1.45 -8.36
N TYR A 43 22.73 -2.26 -8.33
CA TYR A 43 21.45 -1.88 -7.74
C TYR A 43 21.58 -1.56 -6.25
N ILE A 44 22.28 -2.42 -5.50
CA ILE A 44 22.51 -2.22 -4.06
C ILE A 44 23.29 -0.93 -3.81
N ARG A 45 24.32 -0.67 -4.61
CA ARG A 45 25.08 0.57 -4.51
C ARG A 45 24.23 1.81 -4.81
N ALA A 46 23.35 1.72 -5.80
CA ALA A 46 22.43 2.80 -6.12
C ALA A 46 21.49 3.07 -4.96
N CYS A 47 21.03 2.04 -4.27
CA CYS A 47 20.21 2.19 -3.06
C CYS A 47 20.97 2.93 -1.96
N ALA A 48 22.26 2.59 -1.76
CA ALA A 48 23.10 3.25 -0.77
C ALA A 48 23.27 4.73 -1.08
N VAL A 49 23.47 5.08 -2.35
CA VAL A 49 23.62 6.47 -2.78
C VAL A 49 22.30 7.23 -2.50
N ARG A 50 21.18 6.64 -2.86
CA ARG A 50 19.87 7.28 -2.65
C ARG A 50 19.57 7.49 -1.19
N LEU A 51 19.89 6.52 -0.34
CA LEU A 51 19.64 6.60 1.11
C LEU A 51 20.65 7.48 1.82
N GLY A 52 21.86 7.67 1.26
CA GLY A 52 22.91 8.41 1.92
C GLY A 52 23.70 7.62 2.97
N HIS A 53 23.45 6.32 3.06
CA HIS A 53 24.14 5.41 3.98
C HIS A 53 24.03 3.99 3.45
N SER A 54 24.82 3.07 4.04
CA SER A 54 24.72 1.65 3.71
C SER A 54 23.32 1.14 4.04
N PRO A 55 22.65 0.46 3.09
CA PRO A 55 21.24 0.10 3.30
C PRO A 55 21.09 -1.07 4.26
N HIS A 56 20.09 -0.96 5.12
CA HIS A 56 19.62 -2.09 5.90
C HIS A 56 18.73 -2.97 5.02
N GLN A 57 18.67 -4.26 5.33
CA GLN A 57 17.87 -5.22 4.56
C GLN A 57 16.42 -4.72 4.33
N LYS A 58 15.81 -4.16 5.35
CA LYS A 58 14.42 -3.68 5.28
C LYS A 58 14.23 -2.37 4.51
N GLU A 59 15.32 -1.76 4.06
CA GLU A 59 15.27 -0.50 3.32
C GLU A 59 15.33 -0.69 1.81
N VAL A 60 15.41 -1.92 1.32
CA VAL A 60 15.66 -2.22 -0.09
C VAL A 60 14.51 -3.02 -0.67
N ILE A 61 13.91 -2.52 -1.74
CA ILE A 61 12.94 -3.30 -2.51
C ILE A 61 13.69 -4.45 -3.17
N GLY A 62 13.15 -5.65 -3.03
CA GLY A 62 13.77 -6.85 -3.58
C GLY A 62 14.73 -7.55 -2.63
N TRP A 63 14.81 -7.12 -1.38
CA TRP A 63 15.71 -7.75 -0.42
C TRP A 63 15.52 -9.26 -0.26
N PRO A 64 14.32 -9.83 -0.36
CA PRO A 64 14.19 -11.29 -0.26
C PRO A 64 14.95 -12.02 -1.37
N MET A 65 14.81 -11.56 -2.60
CA MET A 65 15.52 -12.15 -3.74
C MET A 65 17.03 -11.93 -3.64
N LEU A 66 17.45 -10.72 -3.22
CA LEU A 66 18.87 -10.41 -3.05
C LEU A 66 19.50 -11.25 -1.95
N THR A 67 18.82 -11.42 -0.83
CA THR A 67 19.30 -12.26 0.27
C THR A 67 19.47 -13.70 -0.18
N GLU A 68 18.48 -14.22 -0.91
CA GLU A 68 18.56 -15.58 -1.44
C GLU A 68 19.72 -15.72 -2.42
N ARG A 69 19.90 -14.75 -3.31
CA ARG A 69 20.95 -14.78 -4.33
C ARG A 69 22.36 -14.75 -3.73
N PHE A 70 22.59 -13.95 -2.70
CA PHE A 70 23.90 -13.80 -2.06
C PHE A 70 24.07 -14.70 -0.83
N GLY A 71 23.03 -15.37 -0.39
CA GLY A 71 23.04 -16.22 0.79
C GLY A 71 22.66 -15.50 2.07
N THR A 72 23.20 -14.32 2.31
CA THR A 72 22.84 -13.45 3.45
C THR A 72 22.91 -12.00 3.00
N TRP A 73 22.25 -11.13 3.75
CA TRP A 73 22.32 -9.68 3.47
C TRP A 73 23.76 -9.16 3.67
N GLY A 74 24.47 -9.70 4.66
CA GLY A 74 25.88 -9.35 4.88
C GLY A 74 26.74 -9.67 3.68
N ASN A 75 26.50 -10.81 3.02
CA ASN A 75 27.22 -11.17 1.79
C ASN A 75 26.90 -10.20 0.65
N ALA A 76 25.65 -9.78 0.54
CA ALA A 76 25.24 -8.81 -0.46
C ALA A 76 25.96 -7.47 -0.26
N LEU A 77 26.04 -6.99 0.99
CA LEU A 77 26.77 -5.77 1.31
C LEU A 77 28.26 -5.89 1.03
N ARG A 78 28.87 -7.04 1.36
CA ARG A 78 30.28 -7.28 1.05
C ARG A 78 30.54 -7.26 -0.45
N ALA A 79 29.66 -7.89 -1.21
CA ALA A 79 29.79 -7.89 -2.68
C ALA A 79 29.70 -6.47 -3.24
N ALA A 80 28.89 -5.62 -2.64
CA ALA A 80 28.74 -4.22 -3.01
C ALA A 80 29.83 -3.33 -2.37
N ARG A 81 30.71 -3.89 -1.55
CA ARG A 81 31.76 -3.18 -0.82
C ARG A 81 31.19 -2.07 0.07
N LEU A 82 30.12 -2.40 0.76
CA LEU A 82 29.45 -1.50 1.67
C LEU A 82 29.64 -1.98 3.13
N PRO A 83 29.77 -1.06 4.09
CA PRO A 83 29.86 -1.45 5.49
C PRO A 83 28.48 -1.91 6.01
N PHE A 84 28.49 -2.61 7.15
CA PHE A 84 27.25 -2.94 7.83
C PHE A 84 26.57 -1.68 8.32
N PRO A 85 25.27 -1.51 8.07
CA PRO A 85 24.55 -0.34 8.54
C PRO A 85 24.28 -0.44 10.04
N ARG A 86 24.12 0.72 10.69
CA ARG A 86 23.64 0.74 12.05
C ARG A 86 22.18 0.35 12.06
N THR A 87 21.82 -0.60 12.91
CA THR A 87 20.44 -1.07 12.99
C THR A 87 19.63 -0.11 13.86
N PRO A 88 18.57 0.52 13.32
CA PRO A 88 17.65 1.30 14.16
C PRO A 88 16.94 0.36 15.14
N ASN A 89 16.62 0.86 16.31
CA ASN A 89 15.91 0.09 17.32
C ASN A 89 14.48 -0.23 16.93
N ASN A 90 13.91 0.54 16.02
CA ASN A 90 12.52 0.38 15.59
C ASN A 90 12.47 0.22 14.07
N PRO A 91 12.04 -0.97 13.54
CA PRO A 91 11.93 -1.17 12.10
C PRO A 91 11.01 -0.17 11.39
N ALA A 92 10.07 0.42 12.11
CA ALA A 92 9.18 1.44 11.54
C ALA A 92 9.90 2.74 11.18
N GLN A 93 11.17 2.90 11.60
CA GLN A 93 11.98 4.08 11.28
C GLN A 93 12.70 3.97 9.94
N PHE A 94 12.67 2.81 9.30
CA PHE A 94 13.29 2.66 7.99
C PHE A 94 12.59 3.53 6.95
N ALA A 95 13.37 4.22 6.13
CA ALA A 95 12.84 5.13 5.11
C ALA A 95 11.82 4.46 4.19
N LEU A 96 12.10 3.24 3.75
CA LEU A 96 11.16 2.50 2.90
C LEU A 96 9.82 2.27 3.59
N MET A 97 9.84 1.92 4.87
CA MET A 97 8.62 1.69 5.63
C MET A 97 7.84 2.99 5.83
N LEU A 98 8.54 4.08 6.16
CA LEU A 98 7.91 5.38 6.36
C LEU A 98 7.26 5.89 5.06
N ASP A 99 7.96 5.77 3.95
CA ASP A 99 7.46 6.18 2.63
C ASP A 99 6.24 5.35 2.24
N GLU A 100 6.28 4.04 2.49
CA GLU A 100 5.17 3.15 2.16
C GLU A 100 3.94 3.45 3.02
N ILE A 101 4.13 3.73 4.30
CA ILE A 101 3.04 4.11 5.20
C ILE A 101 2.35 5.38 4.69
N GLU A 102 3.12 6.41 4.33
CA GLU A 102 2.56 7.66 3.80
C GLU A 102 1.81 7.43 2.49
N GLU A 103 2.36 6.61 1.61
CA GLU A 103 1.72 6.28 0.34
C GLU A 103 0.39 5.55 0.56
N GLN A 104 0.35 4.57 1.47
CA GLN A 104 -0.87 3.81 1.74
C GLN A 104 -1.92 4.67 2.43
N LYS A 105 -1.52 5.59 3.31
CA LYS A 105 -2.44 6.55 3.90
C LYS A 105 -3.05 7.45 2.84
N ARG A 106 -2.25 7.91 1.87
CA ARG A 106 -2.73 8.73 0.75
C ARG A 106 -3.76 7.96 -0.08
N ILE A 107 -3.45 6.72 -0.44
CA ILE A 107 -4.35 5.85 -1.21
C ILE A 107 -5.65 5.62 -0.45
N TYR A 108 -5.56 5.35 0.84
CA TYR A 108 -6.74 5.14 1.69
C TYR A 108 -7.65 6.38 1.67
N ARG A 109 -7.07 7.57 1.83
CA ARG A 109 -7.84 8.81 1.81
C ARG A 109 -8.51 9.04 0.47
N GLU A 110 -7.80 8.79 -0.63
CA GLU A 110 -8.34 8.94 -1.98
C GLU A 110 -9.50 7.97 -2.22
N ARG A 111 -9.35 6.71 -1.84
CA ARG A 111 -10.42 5.72 -2.00
C ARG A 111 -11.66 6.08 -1.19
N LYS A 112 -11.46 6.58 0.01
CA LYS A 112 -12.57 7.03 0.86
C LYS A 112 -13.29 8.22 0.24
N ALA A 113 -12.54 9.19 -0.29
CA ALA A 113 -13.11 10.33 -0.98
C ALA A 113 -13.88 9.92 -2.24
N GLU A 114 -13.34 9.00 -3.03
CA GLU A 114 -14.02 8.48 -4.21
C GLU A 114 -15.34 7.78 -3.87
N LYS A 115 -15.35 6.98 -2.81
CA LYS A 115 -16.57 6.32 -2.34
C LYS A 115 -17.62 7.34 -1.97
N LYS A 116 -17.22 8.40 -1.30
CA LYS A 116 -18.13 9.47 -0.88
C LYS A 116 -18.72 10.18 -2.10
N ILE A 117 -17.88 10.48 -3.09
CA ILE A 117 -18.32 11.12 -4.33
C ILE A 117 -19.29 10.22 -5.10
N ARG A 118 -18.98 8.92 -5.20
CA ARG A 118 -19.87 7.96 -5.87
C ARG A 118 -21.21 7.86 -5.17
N ALA A 119 -21.21 7.83 -3.85
CA ALA A 119 -22.44 7.80 -3.06
C ALA A 119 -23.28 9.06 -3.29
N GLN A 120 -22.64 10.22 -3.30
CA GLN A 120 -23.32 11.49 -3.56
C GLN A 120 -23.92 11.53 -4.97
N LYS A 121 -23.16 11.06 -5.97
CA LYS A 121 -23.65 10.99 -7.35
C LYS A 121 -24.84 10.06 -7.48
N ARG A 122 -24.81 8.90 -6.83
CA ARG A 122 -25.92 7.95 -6.85
C ARG A 122 -27.18 8.56 -6.22
N MET A 123 -27.01 9.23 -5.08
CA MET A 123 -28.15 9.88 -4.42
C MET A 123 -28.73 11.01 -5.25
N ALA A 124 -27.87 11.82 -5.86
CA ALA A 124 -28.29 12.90 -6.76
C ALA A 124 -29.04 12.34 -7.98
N GLU A 125 -28.54 11.26 -8.55
CA GLU A 125 -29.18 10.62 -9.71
C GLU A 125 -30.53 10.03 -9.33
N GLN A 126 -30.62 9.37 -8.16
CA GLN A 126 -31.90 8.84 -7.68
C GLN A 126 -32.92 9.96 -7.43
N ALA A 127 -32.47 11.06 -6.82
CA ALA A 127 -33.32 12.21 -6.59
C ALA A 127 -33.82 12.80 -7.90
N ARG A 128 -32.96 12.89 -8.92
CA ARG A 128 -33.32 13.37 -10.24
C ARG A 128 -34.36 12.45 -10.89
N LYS A 129 -34.14 11.14 -10.83
CA LYS A 129 -35.08 10.17 -11.38
C LYS A 129 -36.42 10.23 -10.71
N GLN A 130 -36.47 10.46 -9.41
CA GLN A 130 -37.71 10.61 -8.69
C GLN A 130 -38.47 11.89 -9.10
N LYS A 131 -37.77 12.96 -9.42
CA LYS A 131 -38.38 14.18 -9.91
C LYS A 131 -38.92 14.01 -11.33
N GLU A 132 -38.19 13.28 -12.18
CA GLU A 132 -38.60 13.06 -13.56
C GLU A 132 -39.75 12.05 -13.66
N HIS A 133 -39.76 11.04 -12.81
CA HIS A 133 -40.74 9.97 -12.81
C HIS A 133 -41.25 9.71 -11.39
N PRO A 134 -42.02 10.64 -10.83
CA PRO A 134 -42.50 10.46 -9.49
C PRO A 134 -43.41 9.24 -9.40
N GLN A 135 -43.09 8.36 -8.45
CA GLN A 135 -43.92 7.20 -8.19
C GLN A 135 -45.06 7.56 -7.29
N ILE A 136 -46.25 7.11 -7.64
CA ILE A 136 -47.40 7.28 -6.81
C ILE A 136 -47.27 6.37 -5.58
N PRO A 137 -47.37 6.89 -4.37
CA PRO A 137 -47.28 6.06 -3.18
C PRO A 137 -48.38 5.04 -3.14
N LYS A 138 -48.05 3.78 -3.00
CA LYS A 138 -49.00 2.69 -3.00
C LYS A 138 -50.04 2.82 -1.90
N LYS A 139 -49.68 3.35 -0.78
CA LYS A 139 -50.57 3.49 0.36
C LYS A 139 -51.69 4.50 0.17
N LYS A 140 -51.68 5.26 -0.90
CA LYS A 140 -52.75 6.19 -1.21
C LYS A 140 -53.77 5.63 -2.20
N MET A 141 -53.47 4.50 -2.80
CA MET A 141 -54.32 3.93 -3.83
C MET A 141 -55.51 3.18 -3.32
N PRO A 142 -55.40 2.46 -2.25
CA PRO A 142 -56.51 1.58 -1.82
C PRO A 142 -57.78 2.26 -1.38
N ALA A 143 -57.68 3.48 -0.99
CA ALA A 143 -58.84 4.16 -0.47
C ALA A 143 -59.98 4.25 -1.48
N ALA A 144 -59.64 4.28 -2.73
CA ALA A 144 -60.64 4.39 -3.79
C ALA A 144 -61.35 3.08 -4.07
N ALA A 145 -60.73 1.98 -3.69
CA ALA A 145 -61.26 0.69 -4.00
C ALA A 145 -62.50 0.29 -3.24
N GLU A 146 -62.83 1.04 -2.25
CA GLU A 146 -63.90 0.65 -1.37
C GLU A 146 -65.28 0.97 -1.88
N GLU A 147 -65.34 1.56 -3.01
CA GLU A 147 -66.59 1.81 -3.62
C GLU A 147 -67.08 0.66 -4.51
#